data_20d49c9d8c933c536c3991f19c02bd57
#
_entry.id   20d49c9d8c933c536c3991f19c02bd57
#
_cell.length_a   1.000
_cell.length_b   1.000
_cell.length_c   1.000
_cell.angle_alpha   90.00
_cell.angle_beta   90.00
_cell.angle_gamma   90.00
#
_symmetry.space_group_name_H-M   'P 1'
#
loop_
_entity.id
_entity.type
_entity.pdbx_description
1 polymer ?
#
loop_
_entity_poly.entity_id
_entity_poly.type
_entity_poly.pdbx_seq_one_letter_code
_entity_poly.pdbx_strand_id
1 'polypeptide(L)'
;MGAEKNAEKKDRAYIRRAIEAADLNAVRLALYQNTGDPALARLPLAPRLDDAQRRWLVDEAVSFLEANAGPRSLPEPSEADLRRLMNMATGEEMGDLEFQARREQTAFRKFPFLVEWEGAKPKLPDDFKVVIVGGGFSGIVIAVQCQLLGIPYLVLERRAELGGTWNVNRYPDVRVDTISSTYELSFEKEYRWSEYFARGQEVRSYLDHVARKYGVRANTRFEHDLRR
;
A
#
# COMPACT_ATOMS: atom_id res chain seq x y z
N MET A 1 27.08 27.42 11.45
CA MET A 1 27.72 26.67 10.33
C MET A 1 28.51 25.48 10.89
N GLY A 2 27.87 24.49 11.48
CA GLY A 2 28.48 23.34 12.15
C GLY A 2 27.59 22.16 12.39
N ALA A 3 26.29 22.24 12.02
CA ALA A 3 25.30 21.20 12.32
C ALA A 3 24.86 20.33 11.12
N GLU A 4 25.41 20.57 9.94
CA GLU A 4 24.99 19.87 8.70
C GLU A 4 25.93 18.75 8.22
N LYS A 5 26.93 18.36 9.01
CA LYS A 5 27.91 17.35 8.60
C LYS A 5 27.84 16.02 9.37
N ASN A 6 26.81 15.78 10.14
CA ASN A 6 26.57 14.47 10.76
C ASN A 6 25.30 13.80 10.17
N ALA A 7 25.17 13.73 8.84
CA ALA A 7 24.48 12.60 8.23
C ALA A 7 25.35 11.39 8.56
N GLU A 8 25.04 10.73 9.68
CA GLU A 8 25.74 9.55 10.19
C GLU A 8 25.97 8.58 9.04
N LYS A 9 27.26 8.32 8.76
CA LYS A 9 27.65 7.08 8.08
C LYS A 9 26.99 5.98 8.90
N LYS A 10 25.85 5.48 8.41
CA LYS A 10 25.15 4.36 9.08
C LYS A 10 26.20 3.30 9.26
N ASP A 11 26.49 2.96 10.52
CA ASP A 11 27.51 1.97 10.85
C ASP A 11 27.25 0.71 10.00
N ARG A 12 28.21 0.27 9.23
CA ARG A 12 28.12 -0.94 8.39
C ARG A 12 27.61 -2.14 9.19
N ALA A 13 28.00 -2.25 10.44
CA ALA A 13 27.53 -3.29 11.34
C ALA A 13 26.02 -3.15 11.66
N TYR A 14 25.52 -1.92 11.79
CA TYR A 14 24.09 -1.68 11.97
C TYR A 14 23.30 -2.07 10.71
N ILE A 15 23.77 -1.64 9.52
CA ILE A 15 23.13 -1.99 8.24
C ILE A 15 23.06 -3.50 8.09
N ARG A 16 24.19 -4.20 8.34
CA ARG A 16 24.26 -5.66 8.27
C ARG A 16 23.23 -6.32 9.17
N ARG A 17 23.18 -5.95 10.46
CA ARG A 17 22.21 -6.52 11.40
C ARG A 17 20.77 -6.27 10.96
N ALA A 18 20.47 -5.10 10.40
CA ALA A 18 19.15 -4.77 9.89
C ALA A 18 18.77 -5.65 8.69
N ILE A 19 19.69 -5.89 7.76
CA ILE A 19 19.48 -6.77 6.60
C ILE A 19 19.33 -8.23 7.04
N GLU A 20 20.16 -8.71 7.98
CA GLU A 20 20.08 -10.08 8.51
C GLU A 20 18.75 -10.36 9.25
N ALA A 21 18.15 -9.33 9.85
CA ALA A 21 16.83 -9.40 10.50
C ALA A 21 15.65 -9.22 9.53
N ALA A 22 15.88 -8.79 8.29
CA ALA A 22 14.85 -8.56 7.31
C ALA A 22 14.44 -9.86 6.59
N ASP A 23 13.29 -9.82 5.90
CA ASP A 23 12.92 -10.87 4.95
C ASP A 23 13.88 -10.84 3.75
N LEU A 24 14.68 -11.88 3.63
CA LEU A 24 15.69 -11.98 2.56
C LEU A 24 15.09 -12.14 1.15
N ASN A 25 13.84 -12.60 1.00
CA ASN A 25 13.16 -12.52 -0.29
C ASN A 25 12.85 -11.07 -0.66
N ALA A 26 12.33 -10.28 0.29
CA ALA A 26 12.10 -8.86 0.07
C ALA A 26 13.40 -8.11 -0.24
N VAL A 27 14.49 -8.41 0.48
CA VAL A 27 15.83 -7.85 0.20
C VAL A 27 16.30 -8.20 -1.22
N ARG A 28 16.18 -9.46 -1.62
CA ARG A 28 16.53 -9.94 -2.97
C ARG A 28 15.74 -9.21 -4.06
N LEU A 29 14.43 -9.10 -3.89
CA LEU A 29 13.55 -8.42 -4.84
C LEU A 29 13.87 -6.93 -4.95
N ALA A 30 14.08 -6.25 -3.81
CA ALA A 30 14.45 -4.84 -3.79
C ALA A 30 15.81 -4.60 -4.46
N LEU A 31 16.79 -5.44 -4.22
CA LEU A 31 18.10 -5.35 -4.90
C LEU A 31 17.96 -5.59 -6.41
N TYR A 32 17.23 -6.64 -6.81
CA TYR A 32 17.01 -6.92 -8.22
C TYR A 32 16.32 -5.75 -8.92
N GLN A 33 15.28 -5.19 -8.34
CA GLN A 33 14.58 -4.04 -8.90
C GLN A 33 15.48 -2.81 -9.05
N ASN A 34 16.46 -2.63 -8.17
CA ASN A 34 17.38 -1.50 -8.21
C ASN A 34 18.60 -1.73 -9.14
N THR A 35 19.03 -2.96 -9.32
CA THR A 35 20.30 -3.27 -10.02
C THR A 35 20.12 -3.99 -11.34
N GLY A 36 19.01 -4.74 -11.49
CA GLY A 36 18.82 -5.65 -12.61
C GLY A 36 19.76 -6.86 -12.62
N ASP A 37 20.49 -7.12 -11.53
CA ASP A 37 21.51 -8.18 -11.51
C ASP A 37 20.87 -9.56 -11.68
N PRO A 38 21.18 -10.29 -12.77
CA PRO A 38 20.60 -11.61 -13.02
C PRO A 38 21.03 -12.68 -12.01
N ALA A 39 22.10 -12.47 -11.24
CA ALA A 39 22.50 -13.39 -10.18
C ALA A 39 21.44 -13.45 -9.08
N LEU A 40 20.82 -12.32 -8.73
CA LEU A 40 19.73 -12.25 -7.78
C LEU A 40 18.50 -13.03 -8.25
N ALA A 41 18.19 -13.00 -9.56
CA ALA A 41 17.05 -13.75 -10.10
C ALA A 41 17.24 -15.27 -10.02
N ARG A 42 18.49 -15.76 -10.05
CA ARG A 42 18.82 -17.19 -9.99
C ARG A 42 18.80 -17.76 -8.57
N LEU A 43 18.84 -16.91 -7.54
CA LEU A 43 18.76 -17.39 -6.17
C LEU A 43 17.41 -18.07 -5.90
N PRO A 44 17.38 -19.17 -5.14
CA PRO A 44 16.14 -19.76 -4.67
C PRO A 44 15.45 -18.83 -3.64
N LEU A 45 14.22 -19.20 -3.24
CA LEU A 45 13.54 -18.55 -2.13
C LEU A 45 14.38 -18.62 -0.84
N ALA A 46 14.28 -17.60 0.01
CA ALA A 46 15.10 -17.43 1.19
C ALA A 46 15.22 -18.66 2.12
N PRO A 47 14.16 -19.46 2.35
CA PRO A 47 14.28 -20.69 3.14
C PRO A 47 15.19 -21.77 2.54
N ARG A 48 15.44 -21.69 1.23
CA ARG A 48 16.28 -22.64 0.47
C ARG A 48 17.69 -22.14 0.17
N LEU A 49 18.02 -20.91 0.63
CA LEU A 49 19.39 -20.38 0.49
C LEU A 49 20.36 -21.18 1.36
N ASP A 50 21.45 -21.60 0.78
CA ASP A 50 22.60 -22.08 1.55
C ASP A 50 23.34 -20.94 2.24
N ASP A 51 24.29 -21.26 3.13
CA ASP A 51 25.02 -20.27 3.91
C ASP A 51 25.87 -19.33 3.05
N ALA A 52 26.39 -19.80 1.91
CA ALA A 52 27.19 -18.97 1.01
C ALA A 52 26.30 -17.97 0.26
N GLN A 53 25.17 -18.44 -0.26
CA GLN A 53 24.17 -17.61 -0.93
C GLN A 53 23.58 -16.55 0.01
N ARG A 54 23.29 -16.95 1.24
CA ARG A 54 22.78 -16.03 2.28
C ARG A 54 23.80 -14.94 2.60
N ARG A 55 25.04 -15.29 2.84
CA ARG A 55 26.12 -14.32 3.10
C ARG A 55 26.30 -13.39 1.92
N TRP A 56 26.37 -13.94 0.71
CA TRP A 56 26.51 -13.14 -0.51
C TRP A 56 25.38 -12.11 -0.66
N LEU A 57 24.12 -12.53 -0.49
CA LEU A 57 22.96 -11.63 -0.59
C LEU A 57 23.01 -10.50 0.46
N VAL A 58 23.39 -10.83 1.68
CA VAL A 58 23.55 -9.82 2.75
C VAL A 58 24.68 -8.85 2.42
N ASP A 59 25.83 -9.35 1.94
CA ASP A 59 26.99 -8.53 1.56
C ASP A 59 26.66 -7.57 0.39
N GLU A 60 25.94 -8.05 -0.63
CA GLU A 60 25.46 -7.23 -1.73
C GLU A 60 24.47 -6.15 -1.25
N ALA A 61 23.54 -6.50 -0.37
CA ALA A 61 22.60 -5.54 0.17
C ALA A 61 23.27 -4.44 1.01
N VAL A 62 24.24 -4.82 1.84
CA VAL A 62 25.02 -3.87 2.64
C VAL A 62 25.83 -2.95 1.72
N SER A 63 26.52 -3.50 0.73
CA SER A 63 27.34 -2.73 -0.21
C SER A 63 26.48 -1.77 -1.04
N PHE A 64 25.30 -2.23 -1.48
CA PHE A 64 24.34 -1.38 -2.20
C PHE A 64 23.87 -0.19 -1.35
N LEU A 65 23.50 -0.43 -0.08
CA LEU A 65 23.01 0.62 0.82
C LEU A 65 24.10 1.62 1.22
N GLU A 66 25.37 1.17 1.32
CA GLU A 66 26.52 2.07 1.55
C GLU A 66 26.77 2.99 0.34
N ALA A 67 26.66 2.43 -0.85
CA ALA A 67 26.88 3.19 -2.09
C ALA A 67 25.71 4.12 -2.45
N ASN A 68 24.50 3.84 -1.93
CA ASN A 68 23.26 4.51 -2.32
C ASN A 68 22.51 5.05 -1.11
N ALA A 69 23.10 6.00 -0.40
CA ALA A 69 22.47 6.66 0.74
C ALA A 69 21.28 7.55 0.30
N GLY A 70 20.13 7.41 0.98
CA GLY A 70 18.96 8.26 0.80
C GLY A 70 17.75 7.57 0.15
N PRO A 71 16.59 8.22 0.15
CA PRO A 71 15.38 7.67 -0.46
C PRO A 71 15.53 7.61 -1.98
N ARG A 72 15.07 6.53 -2.58
CA ARG A 72 15.04 6.34 -4.04
C ARG A 72 13.61 6.09 -4.49
N SER A 73 13.21 6.73 -5.57
CA SER A 73 11.98 6.41 -6.29
C SER A 73 12.37 5.62 -7.55
N LEU A 74 11.82 4.44 -7.69
CA LEU A 74 11.99 3.63 -8.90
C LEU A 74 10.78 3.85 -9.81
N PRO A 75 10.98 3.85 -11.14
CA PRO A 75 9.87 3.85 -12.07
C PRO A 75 9.04 2.57 -11.94
N GLU A 76 7.80 2.61 -12.43
CA GLU A 76 7.00 1.40 -12.59
C GLU A 76 7.79 0.40 -13.47
N PRO A 77 7.96 -0.86 -13.05
CA PRO A 77 8.67 -1.84 -13.86
C PRO A 77 7.91 -2.15 -15.16
N SER A 78 8.64 -2.53 -16.19
CA SER A 78 8.01 -3.07 -17.39
C SER A 78 7.16 -4.31 -17.06
N GLU A 79 6.20 -4.66 -17.90
CA GLU A 79 5.37 -5.85 -17.69
C GLU A 79 6.22 -7.13 -17.59
N ALA A 80 7.28 -7.24 -18.38
CA ALA A 80 8.21 -8.36 -18.35
C ALA A 80 9.00 -8.41 -17.02
N ASP A 81 9.47 -7.25 -16.55
CA ASP A 81 10.19 -7.17 -15.27
C ASP A 81 9.26 -7.40 -14.08
N LEU A 82 8.02 -6.91 -14.15
CA LEU A 82 7.02 -7.14 -13.12
C LEU A 82 6.68 -8.63 -13.00
N ARG A 83 6.48 -9.32 -14.14
CA ARG A 83 6.28 -10.78 -14.15
C ARG A 83 7.46 -11.52 -13.55
N ARG A 84 8.68 -11.10 -13.90
CA ARG A 84 9.90 -11.67 -13.35
C ARG A 84 9.99 -11.48 -11.84
N LEU A 85 9.73 -10.27 -11.35
CA LEU A 85 9.69 -9.97 -9.92
C LEU A 85 8.66 -10.83 -9.17
N MET A 86 7.47 -10.99 -9.75
CA MET A 86 6.42 -11.84 -9.18
C MET A 86 6.82 -13.32 -9.15
N ASN A 87 7.40 -13.85 -10.24
CA ASN A 87 7.92 -15.22 -10.28
C ASN A 87 9.04 -15.42 -9.26
N MET A 88 9.93 -14.43 -9.11
CA MET A 88 10.95 -14.44 -8.06
C MET A 88 10.34 -14.44 -6.65
N ALA A 89 9.24 -13.72 -6.43
CA ALA A 89 8.57 -13.63 -5.13
C ALA A 89 7.93 -14.96 -4.72
N THR A 90 7.32 -15.66 -5.66
CA THR A 90 6.62 -16.94 -5.42
C THR A 90 7.54 -18.15 -5.58
N GLY A 91 8.61 -18.03 -6.36
CA GLY A 91 9.47 -19.15 -6.76
C GLY A 91 8.87 -20.05 -7.84
N GLU A 92 7.79 -19.62 -8.48
CA GLU A 92 7.05 -20.34 -9.51
C GLU A 92 6.78 -19.42 -10.71
N GLU A 93 6.66 -20.02 -11.90
CA GLU A 93 6.23 -19.26 -13.09
C GLU A 93 4.70 -19.13 -13.11
N MET A 94 4.23 -17.90 -13.17
CA MET A 94 2.81 -17.59 -13.22
C MET A 94 2.25 -17.70 -14.63
N GLY A 95 1.09 -18.33 -14.76
CA GLY A 95 0.29 -18.29 -15.98
C GLY A 95 -0.25 -16.86 -16.25
N ASP A 96 -0.67 -16.59 -17.47
CA ASP A 96 -1.13 -15.24 -17.88
C ASP A 96 -2.31 -14.74 -17.05
N LEU A 97 -3.29 -15.58 -16.79
CA LEU A 97 -4.48 -15.20 -16.02
C LEU A 97 -4.11 -14.83 -14.57
N GLU A 98 -3.24 -15.62 -13.94
CA GLU A 98 -2.77 -15.36 -12.59
C GLU A 98 -1.94 -14.06 -12.54
N PHE A 99 -1.04 -13.87 -13.50
CA PHE A 99 -0.27 -12.63 -13.60
C PHE A 99 -1.17 -11.40 -13.71
N GLN A 100 -2.18 -11.42 -14.57
CA GLN A 100 -3.10 -10.30 -14.72
C GLN A 100 -3.85 -10.00 -13.41
N ALA A 101 -4.36 -11.03 -12.73
CA ALA A 101 -5.05 -10.85 -11.45
C ALA A 101 -4.13 -10.28 -10.35
N ARG A 102 -2.87 -10.71 -10.27
CA ARG A 102 -1.91 -10.23 -9.28
C ARG A 102 -1.33 -8.86 -9.63
N ARG A 103 -1.16 -8.55 -10.91
CA ARG A 103 -0.68 -7.25 -11.40
C ARG A 103 -1.53 -6.10 -10.86
N GLU A 104 -2.84 -6.27 -10.81
CA GLU A 104 -3.75 -5.25 -10.31
C GLU A 104 -3.51 -4.94 -8.81
N GLN A 105 -2.92 -5.88 -8.06
CA GLN A 105 -2.65 -5.74 -6.62
C GLN A 105 -1.30 -5.06 -6.32
N THR A 106 -0.44 -4.86 -7.31
CA THR A 106 0.92 -4.33 -7.07
C THR A 106 0.97 -2.86 -6.66
N ALA A 107 -0.12 -2.14 -6.88
CA ALA A 107 -0.30 -0.74 -6.47
C ALA A 107 0.78 0.24 -6.99
N PHE A 108 1.44 -0.05 -8.11
CA PHE A 108 2.30 0.92 -8.79
C PHE A 108 1.50 2.12 -9.31
N ARG A 109 0.22 1.92 -9.62
CA ARG A 109 -0.71 2.99 -9.94
C ARG A 109 -1.44 3.43 -8.68
N LYS A 110 -1.60 4.74 -8.52
CA LYS A 110 -2.29 5.32 -7.36
C LYS A 110 -3.74 4.85 -7.24
N PHE A 111 -4.41 4.65 -8.37
CA PHE A 111 -5.80 4.15 -8.42
C PHE A 111 -5.87 2.96 -9.39
N PRO A 112 -5.38 1.76 -9.01
CA PRO A 112 -5.30 0.61 -9.92
C PRO A 112 -6.68 0.13 -10.39
N PHE A 113 -7.72 0.36 -9.58
CA PHE A 113 -9.11 -0.04 -9.86
C PHE A 113 -10.03 1.16 -10.17
N LEU A 114 -9.44 2.28 -10.60
CA LEU A 114 -10.23 3.43 -11.00
C LEU A 114 -11.07 3.09 -12.23
N VAL A 115 -12.38 3.29 -12.09
CA VAL A 115 -13.29 3.27 -13.23
C VAL A 115 -13.20 4.62 -13.92
N GLU A 116 -12.97 4.61 -15.22
CA GLU A 116 -12.94 5.80 -16.07
C GLU A 116 -14.12 5.79 -17.05
N TRP A 117 -14.52 6.97 -17.48
CA TRP A 117 -15.53 7.07 -18.52
C TRP A 117 -14.94 6.62 -19.87
N GLU A 118 -15.65 5.72 -20.56
CA GLU A 118 -15.33 5.41 -21.95
C GLU A 118 -15.73 6.61 -22.84
N GLY A 119 -14.75 7.45 -23.19
CA GLY A 119 -14.98 8.68 -23.92
C GLY A 119 -15.33 9.88 -23.05
N ALA A 120 -16.18 10.78 -23.57
CA ALA A 120 -16.57 11.98 -22.84
C ALA A 120 -17.51 11.64 -21.69
N LYS A 121 -17.29 12.28 -20.52
CA LYS A 121 -18.21 12.16 -19.38
C LYS A 121 -19.63 12.51 -19.82
N PRO A 122 -20.63 11.64 -19.56
CA PRO A 122 -22.03 11.92 -19.88
C PRO A 122 -22.53 13.14 -19.10
N LYS A 123 -23.41 13.91 -19.73
CA LYS A 123 -24.15 14.97 -19.02
C LYS A 123 -25.13 14.31 -18.06
N LEU A 124 -24.87 14.47 -16.77
CA LEU A 124 -25.78 14.00 -15.73
C LEU A 124 -26.97 15.00 -15.59
N PRO A 125 -28.18 14.53 -15.22
CA PRO A 125 -29.28 15.41 -14.80
C PRO A 125 -28.83 16.35 -13.68
N ASP A 126 -29.37 17.56 -13.64
CA ASP A 126 -28.97 18.57 -12.66
C ASP A 126 -29.26 18.17 -11.21
N ASP A 127 -30.25 17.30 -11.00
CA ASP A 127 -30.65 16.76 -9.70
C ASP A 127 -30.04 15.38 -9.40
N PHE A 128 -29.22 14.84 -10.32
CA PHE A 128 -28.61 13.52 -10.14
C PHE A 128 -27.59 13.54 -9.00
N LYS A 129 -27.75 12.61 -8.07
CA LYS A 129 -26.85 12.43 -6.94
C LYS A 129 -26.80 10.97 -6.51
N VAL A 130 -25.59 10.45 -6.30
CA VAL A 130 -25.40 9.14 -5.68
C VAL A 130 -25.52 9.28 -4.16
N VAL A 131 -26.41 8.51 -3.54
CA VAL A 131 -26.52 8.43 -2.08
C VAL A 131 -25.79 7.18 -1.60
N ILE A 132 -24.79 7.37 -0.77
CA ILE A 132 -23.96 6.32 -0.18
C ILE A 132 -24.41 6.12 1.25
N VAL A 133 -24.86 4.90 1.60
CA VAL A 133 -25.33 4.58 2.94
C VAL A 133 -24.20 3.93 3.74
N GLY A 134 -23.73 4.64 4.76
CA GLY A 134 -22.65 4.23 5.64
C GLY A 134 -21.27 4.79 5.27
N GLY A 135 -20.55 5.29 6.27
CA GLY A 135 -19.24 5.90 6.16
C GLY A 135 -18.08 5.00 6.65
N GLY A 136 -18.16 3.70 6.39
CA GLY A 136 -17.08 2.75 6.61
C GLY A 136 -16.09 2.69 5.43
N PHE A 137 -15.22 1.67 5.37
CA PHE A 137 -14.27 1.45 4.29
C PHE A 137 -14.92 1.59 2.91
N SER A 138 -15.98 0.80 2.64
CA SER A 138 -16.65 0.79 1.33
C SER A 138 -17.27 2.14 0.98
N GLY A 139 -17.92 2.80 1.95
CA GLY A 139 -18.54 4.11 1.72
C GLY A 139 -17.51 5.18 1.38
N ILE A 140 -16.36 5.18 2.05
CA ILE A 140 -15.25 6.10 1.77
C ILE A 140 -14.68 5.83 0.36
N VAL A 141 -14.48 4.56 -0.01
CA VAL A 141 -13.99 4.19 -1.35
C VAL A 141 -14.94 4.66 -2.43
N ILE A 142 -16.25 4.37 -2.29
CA ILE A 142 -17.27 4.80 -3.27
C ILE A 142 -17.30 6.33 -3.38
N ALA A 143 -17.22 7.04 -2.25
CA ALA A 143 -17.19 8.51 -2.23
C ALA A 143 -16.00 9.05 -3.02
N VAL A 144 -14.80 8.48 -2.83
CA VAL A 144 -13.58 8.85 -3.57
C VAL A 144 -13.75 8.56 -5.06
N GLN A 145 -14.31 7.39 -5.44
CA GLN A 145 -14.56 7.04 -6.83
C GLN A 145 -15.57 8.00 -7.49
N CYS A 146 -16.68 8.31 -6.81
CA CYS A 146 -17.64 9.29 -7.30
C CYS A 146 -16.98 10.65 -7.56
N GLN A 147 -16.12 11.10 -6.64
CA GLN A 147 -15.39 12.36 -6.78
C GLN A 147 -14.46 12.36 -7.98
N LEU A 148 -13.69 11.29 -8.20
CA LEU A 148 -12.76 11.15 -9.33
C LEU A 148 -13.52 11.11 -10.67
N LEU A 149 -14.68 10.45 -10.71
CA LEU A 149 -15.58 10.44 -11.86
C LEU A 149 -16.37 11.76 -12.02
N GLY A 150 -16.26 12.69 -11.08
CA GLY A 150 -17.01 13.93 -11.05
C GLY A 150 -18.53 13.70 -10.89
N ILE A 151 -18.95 12.62 -10.24
CA ILE A 151 -20.35 12.32 -9.92
C ILE A 151 -20.71 12.98 -8.60
N PRO A 152 -21.78 13.81 -8.53
CA PRO A 152 -22.27 14.34 -7.26
C PRO A 152 -22.68 13.21 -6.32
N TYR A 153 -22.25 13.29 -5.05
CA TYR A 153 -22.59 12.26 -4.07
C TYR A 153 -22.90 12.85 -2.69
N LEU A 154 -23.55 12.05 -1.87
CA LEU A 154 -23.84 12.32 -0.46
C LEU A 154 -23.66 11.03 0.34
N VAL A 155 -22.86 11.07 1.39
CA VAL A 155 -22.75 9.97 2.35
C VAL A 155 -23.71 10.21 3.50
N LEU A 156 -24.54 9.21 3.84
CA LEU A 156 -25.37 9.21 5.04
C LEU A 156 -24.74 8.28 6.07
N GLU A 157 -24.24 8.84 7.15
CA GLU A 157 -23.64 8.08 8.26
C GLU A 157 -24.54 8.24 9.50
N ARG A 158 -25.00 7.12 10.04
CA ARG A 158 -25.86 7.11 11.24
C ARG A 158 -25.17 7.54 12.53
N ARG A 159 -23.84 7.55 12.55
CA ARG A 159 -23.03 7.95 13.71
C ARG A 159 -22.47 9.35 13.53
N ALA A 160 -21.90 9.88 14.60
CA ALA A 160 -21.24 11.20 14.59
C ALA A 160 -19.89 11.18 13.85
N GLU A 161 -19.35 10.01 13.52
CA GLU A 161 -18.02 9.86 12.91
C GLU A 161 -17.97 8.73 11.89
N LEU A 162 -17.09 8.89 10.89
CA LEU A 162 -16.76 7.86 9.91
C LEU A 162 -15.99 6.69 10.58
N GLY A 163 -15.79 5.61 9.81
CA GLY A 163 -14.96 4.47 10.23
C GLY A 163 -15.70 3.15 10.34
N GLY A 164 -17.03 3.15 10.26
CA GLY A 164 -17.83 1.91 10.23
C GLY A 164 -17.50 0.97 11.39
N THR A 165 -17.10 -0.27 11.08
CA THR A 165 -16.67 -1.30 12.03
C THR A 165 -15.62 -0.79 13.02
N TRP A 166 -14.65 -0.04 12.57
CA TRP A 166 -13.53 0.47 13.38
C TRP A 166 -13.90 1.66 14.27
N ASN A 167 -15.03 2.30 13.99
CA ASN A 167 -15.61 3.29 14.88
C ASN A 167 -16.50 2.67 15.95
N VAL A 168 -17.08 1.49 15.67
CA VAL A 168 -18.03 0.79 16.52
C VAL A 168 -17.34 -0.11 17.54
N ASN A 169 -16.40 -0.94 17.08
CA ASN A 169 -15.73 -1.93 17.92
C ASN A 169 -14.60 -1.27 18.70
N ARG A 170 -14.77 -1.19 20.03
CA ARG A 170 -13.85 -0.50 20.96
C ARG A 170 -13.48 -1.38 22.15
N TYR A 171 -13.60 -2.69 22.01
CA TYR A 171 -13.18 -3.61 23.07
C TYR A 171 -11.64 -3.63 23.20
N PRO A 172 -11.13 -4.02 24.39
CA PRO A 172 -9.69 -4.06 24.60
C PRO A 172 -8.98 -4.90 23.53
N ASP A 173 -7.86 -4.37 23.03
CA ASP A 173 -6.97 -5.02 22.05
C ASP A 173 -7.61 -5.40 20.70
N VAL A 174 -8.71 -4.74 20.32
CA VAL A 174 -9.26 -4.87 18.96
C VAL A 174 -8.21 -4.46 17.94
N ARG A 175 -7.89 -5.36 17.00
CA ARG A 175 -6.88 -5.13 15.97
C ARG A 175 -7.18 -5.92 14.69
N VAL A 176 -6.44 -5.65 13.63
CA VAL A 176 -6.47 -6.46 12.42
C VAL A 176 -5.68 -7.76 12.65
N ASP A 177 -6.10 -8.83 11.98
CA ASP A 177 -5.42 -10.14 11.92
C ASP A 177 -4.60 -10.31 10.63
N THR A 178 -4.59 -9.31 9.79
CA THR A 178 -3.78 -9.20 8.58
C THR A 178 -2.71 -8.13 8.77
N ILE A 179 -1.65 -8.21 7.97
CA ILE A 179 -0.58 -7.21 8.01
C ILE A 179 -1.14 -5.84 7.65
N SER A 180 -0.82 -4.81 8.44
CA SER A 180 -1.35 -3.45 8.28
C SER A 180 -1.17 -2.89 6.88
N SER A 181 -0.01 -3.12 6.26
CA SER A 181 0.29 -2.68 4.88
C SER A 181 -0.53 -3.39 3.79
N THR A 182 -1.26 -4.45 4.13
CA THR A 182 -2.22 -5.12 3.24
C THR A 182 -3.66 -4.75 3.58
N TYR A 183 -3.92 -4.24 4.79
CA TYR A 183 -5.23 -3.80 5.24
C TYR A 183 -5.43 -2.30 5.02
N GLU A 184 -5.08 -1.84 3.85
CA GLU A 184 -5.21 -0.43 3.45
C GLU A 184 -5.79 -0.31 2.04
N LEU A 185 -6.23 0.89 1.70
CA LEU A 185 -6.78 1.20 0.37
C LEU A 185 -5.65 1.25 -0.66
N SER A 186 -5.86 0.68 -1.83
CA SER A 186 -4.86 0.60 -2.91
C SER A 186 -4.34 1.97 -3.37
N PHE A 187 -5.13 3.02 -3.17
CA PHE A 187 -4.78 4.39 -3.52
C PHE A 187 -4.20 5.23 -2.37
N GLU A 188 -4.10 4.65 -1.16
CA GLU A 188 -3.54 5.33 0.01
C GLU A 188 -2.58 4.41 0.75
N LYS A 189 -1.36 4.30 0.18
CA LYS A 189 -0.28 3.41 0.64
C LYS A 189 0.82 4.15 1.41
N GLU A 190 0.68 5.45 1.61
CA GLU A 190 1.70 6.27 2.27
C GLU A 190 1.50 6.42 3.78
N TYR A 191 0.45 5.82 4.33
CA TYR A 191 0.16 5.87 5.76
C TYR A 191 1.20 5.09 6.55
N ARG A 192 1.75 5.72 7.59
CA ARG A 192 2.79 5.12 8.43
C ARG A 192 2.15 4.38 9.59
N TRP A 193 1.98 3.09 9.42
CA TRP A 193 1.50 2.20 10.48
C TRP A 193 2.52 2.07 11.59
N SER A 194 2.05 2.14 12.86
CA SER A 194 2.90 2.00 14.04
C SER A 194 3.17 0.54 14.43
N GLU A 195 2.27 -0.37 14.05
CA GLU A 195 2.36 -1.79 14.38
C GLU A 195 2.12 -2.65 13.13
N TYR A 196 2.72 -3.84 13.12
CA TYR A 196 2.58 -4.81 12.04
C TYR A 196 1.13 -5.32 11.90
N PHE A 197 0.40 -5.43 13.02
CA PHE A 197 -1.04 -5.70 13.11
C PHE A 197 -1.68 -4.54 13.86
N ALA A 198 -2.15 -3.56 13.11
CA ALA A 198 -2.64 -2.30 13.65
C ALA A 198 -3.83 -2.48 14.60
N ARG A 199 -3.86 -1.69 15.65
CA ARG A 199 -5.01 -1.59 16.54
C ARG A 199 -6.19 -0.91 15.87
N GLY A 200 -7.40 -1.26 16.27
CA GLY A 200 -8.62 -0.70 15.70
C GLY A 200 -8.67 0.82 15.74
N GLN A 201 -8.09 1.44 16.76
CA GLN A 201 -7.99 2.90 16.86
C GLN A 201 -7.10 3.48 15.74
N GLU A 202 -6.01 2.81 15.39
CA GLU A 202 -5.13 3.25 14.30
C GLU A 202 -5.78 3.06 12.94
N VAL A 203 -6.50 1.94 12.72
CA VAL A 203 -7.29 1.73 11.51
C VAL A 203 -8.37 2.80 11.35
N ARG A 204 -9.02 3.19 12.44
CA ARG A 204 -9.96 4.31 12.44
C ARG A 204 -9.28 5.62 12.08
N SER A 205 -8.09 5.90 12.64
CA SER A 205 -7.30 7.09 12.33
C SER A 205 -6.87 7.14 10.86
N TYR A 206 -6.51 5.98 10.30
CA TYR A 206 -6.23 5.83 8.88
C TYR A 206 -7.45 6.19 8.02
N LEU A 207 -8.64 5.68 8.35
CA LEU A 207 -9.87 6.00 7.61
C LEU A 207 -10.25 7.48 7.71
N ASP A 208 -10.06 8.11 8.87
CA ASP A 208 -10.28 9.55 9.03
C ASP A 208 -9.25 10.36 8.23
N HIS A 209 -7.98 9.93 8.20
CA HIS A 209 -6.95 10.51 7.34
C HIS A 209 -7.37 10.48 5.86
N VAL A 210 -7.80 9.32 5.36
CA VAL A 210 -8.29 9.17 3.98
C VAL A 210 -9.47 10.08 3.71
N ALA A 211 -10.47 10.05 4.59
CA ALA A 211 -11.67 10.86 4.43
C ALA A 211 -11.38 12.37 4.41
N ARG A 212 -10.38 12.84 5.16
CA ARG A 212 -9.92 14.23 5.14
C ARG A 212 -9.14 14.53 3.87
N LYS A 213 -8.14 13.68 3.53
CA LYS A 213 -7.28 13.85 2.36
C LYS A 213 -8.08 13.98 1.06
N TYR A 214 -9.14 13.18 0.92
CA TYR A 214 -10.02 13.16 -0.24
C TYR A 214 -11.31 13.97 -0.06
N GLY A 215 -11.45 14.76 1.00
CA GLY A 215 -12.58 15.66 1.19
C GLY A 215 -13.95 14.99 1.38
N VAL A 216 -14.00 13.69 1.73
CA VAL A 216 -15.24 12.92 1.86
C VAL A 216 -16.15 13.49 2.96
N ARG A 217 -15.57 14.02 4.05
CA ARG A 217 -16.34 14.57 5.17
C ARG A 217 -17.24 15.74 4.77
N ALA A 218 -16.84 16.55 3.79
CA ALA A 218 -17.63 17.69 3.32
C ALA A 218 -18.97 17.29 2.68
N ASN A 219 -19.01 16.07 2.11
CA ASN A 219 -20.19 15.49 1.49
C ASN A 219 -20.83 14.40 2.37
N THR A 220 -20.59 14.42 3.68
CA THR A 220 -21.17 13.47 4.63
C THR A 220 -22.15 14.15 5.56
N ARG A 221 -23.35 13.57 5.69
CA ARG A 221 -24.31 13.91 6.76
C ARG A 221 -24.19 12.86 7.86
N PHE A 222 -23.72 13.32 8.99
CA PHE A 222 -23.65 12.51 10.21
C PHE A 222 -24.98 12.45 10.94
N GLU A 223 -25.16 11.44 11.79
CA GLU A 223 -26.36 11.22 12.59
C GLU A 223 -27.64 11.07 11.74
N HIS A 224 -27.47 10.58 10.50
CA HIS A 224 -28.54 10.31 9.56
C HIS A 224 -28.66 8.82 9.30
N ASP A 225 -29.74 8.23 9.80
CA ASP A 225 -30.07 6.82 9.61
C ASP A 225 -31.13 6.67 8.51
N LEU A 226 -30.89 5.73 7.57
CA LEU A 226 -31.84 5.41 6.53
C LEU A 226 -32.93 4.52 7.11
N ARG A 227 -34.18 4.99 7.10
CA ARG A 227 -35.34 4.21 7.49
C ARG A 227 -36.17 3.83 6.27
N ARG A 228 -36.86 2.72 6.36
CA ARG A 228 -37.80 2.28 5.34
C ARG A 228 -39.06 3.15 5.36
#